data_fdc5aab90b10c2f7437848bce73e6801
#
_entry.id   fdc5aab90b10c2f7437848bce73e6801
#
_cell.length_a   1.000
_cell.length_b   1.000
_cell.length_c   1.000
_cell.angle_alpha   90.00
_cell.angle_beta   90.00
_cell.angle_gamma   90.00
#
_symmetry.space_group_name_H-M   'P 1'
#
loop_
_entity.id
_entity.type
_entity.pdbx_description
1 polymer ?
#
loop_
_entity_poly.entity_id
_entity_poly.type
_entity_poly.pdbx_seq_one_letter_code
_entity_poly.pdbx_strand_id
1 'polypeptide(L)'
;MTIISELSVAPEKPIAEPRKSRKNNPEKTRENILQEAIVEFVQQGLSGARVDAIAERIHTSKRMIYYYFGSKEQLYVEVLEKLYGDIRSTENRLHLAELAPVEAIRRLVEFTFDHHDRNVDFVRIVCIENIHNAEYVKRSDAIKAMNNTILDSLGEILRRGCEEGVFRTDLDPLDVHLLISSFCFYRVSNRHTFGEIFQIDLPDESIKQRHRAMICESVLRYLQA
;
A
#
# COMPACT_ATOMS: atom_id res chain seq x y z
N MET A 1 -1.82 -87.73 19.29
CA MET A 1 -1.24 -86.72 18.34
C MET A 1 -2.33 -85.71 17.97
N THR A 2 -2.29 -84.58 18.66
CA THR A 2 -3.32 -83.54 18.54
C THR A 2 -2.69 -82.37 17.80
N ILE A 3 -3.25 -82.02 16.65
CA ILE A 3 -2.79 -80.91 15.80
C ILE A 3 -3.58 -79.68 16.23
N ILE A 4 -2.88 -78.68 16.75
CA ILE A 4 -3.42 -77.37 17.10
C ILE A 4 -3.29 -76.51 15.84
N SER A 5 -4.41 -76.04 15.27
CA SER A 5 -4.43 -75.09 14.16
C SER A 5 -4.29 -73.69 14.68
N GLU A 6 -3.24 -72.98 14.23
CA GLU A 6 -3.03 -71.55 14.51
C GLU A 6 -4.01 -70.70 13.68
N LEU A 7 -4.82 -69.90 14.34
CA LEU A 7 -5.65 -68.86 13.76
C LEU A 7 -4.80 -67.61 13.56
N SER A 8 -4.55 -67.29 12.27
CA SER A 8 -3.90 -66.05 11.87
C SER A 8 -4.87 -64.88 12.04
N VAL A 9 -4.53 -63.94 12.92
CA VAL A 9 -5.24 -62.68 13.12
C VAL A 9 -4.68 -61.68 12.12
N ALA A 10 -5.54 -61.17 11.22
CA ALA A 10 -5.17 -60.12 10.27
C ALA A 10 -4.95 -58.76 10.98
N PRO A 11 -4.00 -57.94 10.56
CA PRO A 11 -3.75 -56.64 11.22
C PRO A 11 -4.89 -55.67 10.95
N GLU A 12 -5.42 -55.05 12.01
CA GLU A 12 -6.38 -53.95 11.96
C GLU A 12 -5.77 -52.76 11.24
N LYS A 13 -6.54 -52.18 10.30
CA LYS A 13 -6.18 -50.92 9.65
C LYS A 13 -6.25 -49.76 10.64
N PRO A 14 -5.28 -48.86 10.65
CA PRO A 14 -5.33 -47.68 11.54
C PRO A 14 -6.50 -46.78 11.17
N ILE A 15 -7.30 -46.45 12.18
CA ILE A 15 -8.44 -45.52 12.09
C ILE A 15 -7.84 -44.15 11.81
N ALA A 16 -8.14 -43.61 10.63
CA ALA A 16 -7.72 -42.25 10.25
C ALA A 16 -8.39 -41.21 11.16
N GLU A 17 -7.57 -40.46 11.88
CA GLU A 17 -8.04 -39.33 12.70
C GLU A 17 -8.86 -38.34 11.83
N PRO A 18 -9.98 -37.82 12.38
CA PRO A 18 -10.77 -36.85 11.62
C PRO A 18 -9.93 -35.59 11.40
N ARG A 19 -9.70 -35.24 10.12
CA ARG A 19 -9.08 -33.96 9.73
C ARG A 19 -9.85 -32.83 10.40
N LYS A 20 -9.19 -32.10 11.32
CA LYS A 20 -9.74 -30.88 11.91
C LYS A 20 -10.19 -29.95 10.80
N SER A 21 -11.50 -29.74 10.68
CA SER A 21 -12.10 -28.73 9.82
C SER A 21 -11.43 -27.39 10.13
N ARG A 22 -10.69 -26.80 9.18
CA ARG A 22 -10.19 -25.44 9.27
C ARG A 22 -11.44 -24.55 9.44
N LYS A 23 -11.62 -23.94 10.62
CA LYS A 23 -12.64 -22.92 10.82
C LYS A 23 -12.44 -21.88 9.73
N ASN A 24 -13.37 -21.85 8.77
CA ASN A 24 -13.38 -20.85 7.71
C ASN A 24 -13.57 -19.49 8.40
N ASN A 25 -12.52 -18.65 8.44
CA ASN A 25 -12.63 -17.28 8.91
C ASN A 25 -12.89 -16.40 7.66
N PRO A 26 -14.11 -15.90 7.45
CA PRO A 26 -14.47 -15.12 6.25
C PRO A 26 -13.62 -13.86 6.10
N GLU A 27 -13.30 -13.18 7.20
CA GLU A 27 -12.47 -11.97 7.18
C GLU A 27 -11.04 -12.28 6.70
N LYS A 28 -10.44 -13.36 7.23
CA LYS A 28 -9.12 -13.79 6.79
C LYS A 28 -9.12 -14.23 5.33
N THR A 29 -10.19 -14.88 4.88
CA THR A 29 -10.33 -15.28 3.47
C THR A 29 -10.40 -14.04 2.58
N ARG A 30 -11.20 -13.05 2.95
CA ARG A 30 -11.32 -11.77 2.23
C ARG A 30 -9.98 -11.02 2.16
N GLU A 31 -9.26 -10.95 3.28
CA GLU A 31 -7.95 -10.32 3.34
C GLU A 31 -6.93 -11.05 2.46
N ASN A 32 -6.89 -12.37 2.48
CA ASN A 32 -6.00 -13.15 1.61
C ASN A 32 -6.30 -12.92 0.12
N ILE A 33 -7.59 -12.83 -0.27
CA ILE A 33 -7.97 -12.51 -1.65
C ILE A 33 -7.44 -11.12 -2.02
N LEU A 34 -7.60 -10.13 -1.14
CA LEU A 34 -7.19 -8.76 -1.37
C LEU A 34 -5.67 -8.63 -1.54
N GLN A 35 -4.89 -9.32 -0.71
CA GLN A 35 -3.43 -9.34 -0.81
C GLN A 35 -2.94 -9.93 -2.14
N GLU A 36 -3.49 -11.06 -2.57
CA GLU A 36 -3.13 -11.65 -3.86
C GLU A 36 -3.65 -10.84 -5.06
N ALA A 37 -4.78 -10.15 -4.89
CA ALA A 37 -5.29 -9.23 -5.89
C ALA A 37 -4.36 -8.02 -6.09
N ILE A 38 -3.76 -7.49 -5.02
CA ILE A 38 -2.73 -6.44 -5.12
C ILE A 38 -1.61 -6.91 -6.04
N VAL A 39 -1.03 -8.08 -5.78
CA VAL A 39 0.06 -8.64 -6.60
C VAL A 39 -0.35 -8.76 -8.07
N GLU A 40 -1.53 -9.31 -8.33
CA GLU A 40 -2.01 -9.52 -9.70
C GLU A 40 -2.25 -8.19 -10.42
N PHE A 41 -2.95 -7.24 -9.80
CA PHE A 41 -3.27 -5.96 -10.43
C PHE A 41 -2.05 -5.06 -10.61
N VAL A 42 -1.11 -5.07 -9.68
CA VAL A 42 0.15 -4.32 -9.79
C VAL A 42 1.01 -4.83 -10.96
N GLN A 43 1.01 -6.14 -11.20
CA GLN A 43 1.82 -6.75 -12.26
C GLN A 43 1.16 -6.64 -13.64
N GLN A 44 -0.15 -6.87 -13.72
CA GLN A 44 -0.86 -7.06 -14.98
C GLN A 44 -1.78 -5.90 -15.36
N GLY A 45 -1.97 -4.94 -14.45
CA GLY A 45 -3.04 -3.93 -14.57
C GLY A 45 -4.43 -4.55 -14.49
N LEU A 46 -5.48 -3.74 -14.50
CA LEU A 46 -6.83 -4.27 -14.46
C LEU A 46 -7.16 -5.12 -15.68
N SER A 47 -6.80 -4.68 -16.89
CA SER A 47 -7.15 -5.39 -18.13
C SER A 47 -6.49 -6.76 -18.24
N GLY A 48 -5.20 -6.86 -17.88
CA GLY A 48 -4.40 -8.08 -17.96
C GLY A 48 -4.63 -9.06 -16.81
N ALA A 49 -5.05 -8.58 -15.64
CA ALA A 49 -5.22 -9.40 -14.45
C ALA A 49 -6.31 -10.47 -14.61
N ARG A 50 -6.04 -11.64 -14.04
CA ARG A 50 -6.92 -12.82 -14.13
C ARG A 50 -7.38 -13.25 -12.74
N VAL A 51 -8.70 -13.19 -12.49
CA VAL A 51 -9.31 -13.64 -11.23
C VAL A 51 -9.04 -15.14 -10.97
N ASP A 52 -8.90 -15.93 -12.04
CA ASP A 52 -8.52 -17.35 -11.91
C ASP A 52 -7.12 -17.49 -11.32
N ALA A 53 -6.15 -16.68 -11.72
CA ALA A 53 -4.79 -16.71 -11.18
C ALA A 53 -4.76 -16.33 -9.68
N ILE A 54 -5.58 -15.37 -9.26
CA ILE A 54 -5.75 -15.03 -7.83
C ILE A 54 -6.31 -16.25 -7.08
N ALA A 55 -7.36 -16.88 -7.61
CA ALA A 55 -8.02 -18.02 -6.99
C ALA A 55 -7.08 -19.23 -6.83
N GLU A 56 -6.25 -19.51 -7.84
CA GLU A 56 -5.25 -20.58 -7.82
C GLU A 56 -4.22 -20.38 -6.72
N ARG A 57 -3.65 -19.15 -6.58
CA ARG A 57 -2.61 -18.85 -5.57
C ARG A 57 -3.07 -19.03 -4.12
N ILE A 58 -4.35 -18.74 -3.83
CA ILE A 58 -4.89 -18.89 -2.47
C ILE A 58 -5.71 -20.17 -2.27
N HIS A 59 -5.69 -21.07 -3.24
CA HIS A 59 -6.44 -22.35 -3.20
C HIS A 59 -7.94 -22.14 -2.93
N THR A 60 -8.56 -21.19 -3.64
CA THR A 60 -10.01 -20.91 -3.58
C THR A 60 -10.63 -21.03 -4.97
N SER A 61 -11.92 -20.72 -5.09
CA SER A 61 -12.59 -20.66 -6.37
C SER A 61 -12.89 -19.24 -6.83
N LYS A 62 -12.93 -19.01 -8.13
CA LYS A 62 -13.37 -17.75 -8.74
C LYS A 62 -14.75 -17.32 -8.20
N ARG A 63 -15.65 -18.29 -7.96
CA ARG A 63 -16.99 -18.05 -7.39
C ARG A 63 -16.88 -17.42 -6.00
N MET A 64 -15.92 -17.86 -5.17
CA MET A 64 -15.70 -17.28 -3.83
C MET A 64 -15.18 -15.84 -3.92
N ILE A 65 -14.30 -15.53 -4.86
CA ILE A 65 -13.82 -14.17 -5.07
C ILE A 65 -15.00 -13.24 -5.44
N TYR A 66 -15.84 -13.66 -6.39
CA TYR A 66 -17.02 -12.87 -6.75
C TYR A 66 -18.10 -12.82 -5.67
N TYR A 67 -18.16 -13.81 -4.79
CA TYR A 67 -19.04 -13.75 -3.62
C TYR A 67 -18.63 -12.62 -2.64
N TYR A 68 -17.33 -12.41 -2.44
CA TYR A 68 -16.82 -11.36 -1.55
C TYR A 68 -16.78 -9.97 -2.18
N PHE A 69 -16.52 -9.87 -3.47
CA PHE A 69 -16.19 -8.60 -4.12
C PHE A 69 -17.11 -8.24 -5.29
N GLY A 70 -18.04 -9.11 -5.67
CA GLY A 70 -19.01 -8.87 -6.74
C GLY A 70 -18.41 -8.96 -8.14
N SER A 71 -17.46 -8.09 -8.50
CA SER A 71 -16.81 -8.06 -9.81
C SER A 71 -15.29 -7.88 -9.71
N LYS A 72 -14.59 -8.04 -10.82
CA LYS A 72 -13.16 -7.77 -10.94
C LYS A 72 -12.86 -6.28 -10.72
N GLU A 73 -13.71 -5.44 -11.26
CA GLU A 73 -13.61 -3.99 -11.14
C GLU A 73 -13.81 -3.54 -9.69
N GLN A 74 -14.79 -4.14 -8.99
CA GLN A 74 -15.02 -3.84 -7.58
C GLN A 74 -13.85 -4.31 -6.71
N LEU A 75 -13.31 -5.50 -6.98
CA LEU A 75 -12.09 -5.99 -6.33
C LEU A 75 -10.91 -5.02 -6.55
N TYR A 76 -10.78 -4.47 -7.75
CA TYR A 76 -9.75 -3.48 -8.06
C TYR A 76 -9.93 -2.18 -7.28
N VAL A 77 -11.17 -1.66 -7.17
CA VAL A 77 -11.47 -0.48 -6.34
C VAL A 77 -11.09 -0.74 -4.88
N GLU A 78 -11.41 -1.91 -4.33
CA GLU A 78 -11.04 -2.25 -2.95
C GLU A 78 -9.53 -2.41 -2.75
N VAL A 79 -8.79 -2.85 -3.78
CA VAL A 79 -7.33 -2.83 -3.77
C VAL A 79 -6.80 -1.40 -3.70
N LEU A 80 -7.36 -0.48 -4.48
CA LEU A 80 -6.99 0.94 -4.40
C LEU A 80 -7.29 1.50 -3.01
N GLU A 81 -8.50 1.27 -2.47
CA GLU A 81 -8.89 1.72 -1.14
C GLU A 81 -7.97 1.19 -0.04
N LYS A 82 -7.58 -0.09 -0.13
CA LYS A 82 -6.62 -0.70 0.80
C LYS A 82 -5.27 0.00 0.76
N LEU A 83 -4.70 0.20 -0.42
CA LEU A 83 -3.38 0.80 -0.58
C LEU A 83 -3.35 2.27 -0.15
N TYR A 84 -4.39 3.04 -0.45
CA TYR A 84 -4.55 4.40 0.05
C TYR A 84 -4.80 4.43 1.57
N GLY A 85 -5.59 3.49 2.10
CA GLY A 85 -5.84 3.35 3.52
C GLY A 85 -4.58 3.00 4.32
N ASP A 86 -3.70 2.15 3.79
CA ASP A 86 -2.47 1.74 4.44
C ASP A 86 -1.49 2.91 4.64
N ILE A 87 -1.32 3.77 3.62
CA ILE A 87 -0.48 4.98 3.77
C ILE A 87 -1.11 5.93 4.79
N ARG A 88 -2.41 6.21 4.73
CA ARG A 88 -3.09 7.13 5.65
C ARG A 88 -3.08 6.61 7.09
N SER A 89 -3.32 5.32 7.29
CA SER A 89 -3.23 4.68 8.60
C SER A 89 -1.83 4.78 9.21
N THR A 90 -0.79 4.63 8.40
CA THR A 90 0.59 4.74 8.86
C THR A 90 0.97 6.19 9.16
N GLU A 91 0.53 7.12 8.33
CA GLU A 91 0.75 8.57 8.49
C GLU A 91 0.10 9.10 9.78
N ASN A 92 -1.13 8.68 10.09
CA ASN A 92 -1.81 9.07 11.33
C ASN A 92 -1.04 8.66 12.60
N ARG A 93 -0.21 7.62 12.53
CA ARG A 93 0.64 7.18 13.65
C ARG A 93 1.89 8.04 13.85
N LEU A 94 2.15 9.02 12.99
CA LEU A 94 3.27 9.94 13.14
C LEU A 94 3.01 11.00 14.21
N HIS A 95 1.77 11.19 14.66
CA HIS A 95 1.37 12.17 15.68
C HIS A 95 1.89 13.58 15.38
N LEU A 96 1.77 14.01 14.12
CA LEU A 96 2.35 15.27 13.63
C LEU A 96 1.85 16.52 14.39
N ALA A 97 0.63 16.44 14.92
CA ALA A 97 0.05 17.54 15.70
C ALA A 97 0.81 17.83 17.02
N GLU A 98 1.51 16.83 17.56
CA GLU A 98 2.26 16.94 18.82
C GLU A 98 3.67 17.52 18.62
N LEU A 99 4.13 17.60 17.36
CA LEU A 99 5.48 18.08 17.01
C LEU A 99 5.50 19.58 16.75
N ALA A 100 6.66 20.22 16.96
CA ALA A 100 6.90 21.57 16.47
C ALA A 100 6.73 21.62 14.93
N PRO A 101 6.24 22.73 14.33
CA PRO A 101 5.86 22.78 12.92
C PRO A 101 6.96 22.34 11.95
N VAL A 102 8.20 22.78 12.16
CA VAL A 102 9.36 22.40 11.32
C VAL A 102 9.65 20.90 11.42
N GLU A 103 9.56 20.32 12.61
CA GLU A 103 9.79 18.89 12.82
C GLU A 103 8.62 18.05 12.27
N ALA A 104 7.40 18.54 12.37
CA ALA A 104 6.23 17.89 11.78
C ALA A 104 6.37 17.77 10.25
N ILE A 105 6.75 18.85 9.56
CA ILE A 105 7.02 18.82 8.12
C ILE A 105 8.17 17.89 7.79
N ARG A 106 9.28 17.97 8.52
CA ARG A 106 10.43 17.06 8.34
C ARG A 106 9.98 15.61 8.41
N ARG A 107 9.25 15.25 9.46
CA ARG A 107 8.75 13.89 9.70
C ARG A 107 7.81 13.44 8.59
N LEU A 108 6.92 14.32 8.10
CA LEU A 108 6.01 14.01 7.01
C LEU A 108 6.76 13.74 5.70
N VAL A 109 7.73 14.58 5.34
CA VAL A 109 8.55 14.39 4.13
C VAL A 109 9.33 13.07 4.20
N GLU A 110 10.00 12.82 5.31
CA GLU A 110 10.78 11.62 5.54
C GLU A 110 9.91 10.36 5.48
N PHE A 111 8.76 10.40 6.12
CA PHE A 111 7.78 9.31 6.05
C PHE A 111 7.30 9.07 4.61
N THR A 112 6.91 10.12 3.89
CA THR A 112 6.41 10.01 2.51
C THR A 112 7.47 9.42 1.60
N PHE A 113 8.71 9.86 1.73
CA PHE A 113 9.86 9.32 1.00
C PHE A 113 10.03 7.82 1.28
N ASP A 114 10.15 7.45 2.55
CA ASP A 114 10.37 6.06 2.98
C ASP A 114 9.19 5.16 2.63
N HIS A 115 7.96 5.67 2.74
CA HIS A 115 6.76 4.91 2.39
C HIS A 115 6.74 4.55 0.90
N HIS A 116 6.98 5.53 0.01
CA HIS A 116 6.97 5.26 -1.44
C HIS A 116 8.11 4.31 -1.83
N ASP A 117 9.28 4.46 -1.22
CA ASP A 117 10.43 3.60 -1.50
C ASP A 117 10.18 2.13 -1.10
N ARG A 118 9.48 1.89 0.03
CA ARG A 118 9.14 0.54 0.52
C ARG A 118 7.89 -0.04 -0.12
N ASN A 119 6.96 0.79 -0.58
CA ASN A 119 5.66 0.37 -1.12
C ASN A 119 5.57 0.66 -2.62
N VAL A 120 6.47 0.06 -3.39
CA VAL A 120 6.54 0.23 -4.84
C VAL A 120 5.24 -0.13 -5.54
N ASP A 121 4.51 -1.10 -5.00
CA ASP A 121 3.22 -1.56 -5.52
C ASP A 121 2.17 -0.45 -5.48
N PHE A 122 2.14 0.36 -4.41
CA PHE A 122 1.31 1.56 -4.34
C PHE A 122 1.66 2.55 -5.47
N VAL A 123 2.93 2.87 -5.63
CA VAL A 123 3.38 3.81 -6.67
C VAL A 123 3.01 3.27 -8.07
N ARG A 124 3.21 1.98 -8.30
CA ARG A 124 2.93 1.35 -9.60
C ARG A 124 1.44 1.36 -9.94
N ILE A 125 0.57 1.06 -8.98
CA ILE A 125 -0.88 1.06 -9.23
C ILE A 125 -1.42 2.48 -9.46
N VAL A 126 -0.86 3.50 -8.78
CA VAL A 126 -1.18 4.90 -9.03
C VAL A 126 -0.73 5.32 -10.43
N CYS A 127 0.43 4.86 -10.92
CA CYS A 127 0.85 5.08 -12.31
C CYS A 127 -0.15 4.46 -13.30
N ILE A 128 -0.65 3.26 -13.03
CA ILE A 128 -1.67 2.60 -13.87
C ILE A 128 -2.95 3.42 -13.89
N GLU A 129 -3.43 3.91 -12.75
CA GLU A 129 -4.61 4.78 -12.67
C GLU A 129 -4.41 6.09 -13.44
N ASN A 130 -3.22 6.71 -13.38
CA ASN A 130 -2.91 7.90 -14.17
C ASN A 130 -2.98 7.65 -15.68
N ILE A 131 -2.47 6.51 -16.15
CA ILE A 131 -2.59 6.09 -17.56
C ILE A 131 -4.06 5.95 -17.98
N HIS A 132 -4.92 5.49 -17.08
CA HIS A 132 -6.35 5.30 -17.29
C HIS A 132 -7.22 6.47 -16.80
N ASN A 133 -6.65 7.67 -16.63
CA ASN A 133 -7.36 8.91 -16.26
C ASN A 133 -8.10 8.80 -14.91
N ALA A 134 -7.56 8.03 -13.96
CA ALA A 134 -8.13 7.79 -12.63
C ALA A 134 -9.56 7.21 -12.67
N GLU A 135 -9.83 6.34 -13.63
CA GLU A 135 -11.19 5.82 -13.87
C GLU A 135 -11.79 5.15 -12.63
N TYR A 136 -10.98 4.40 -11.89
CA TYR A 136 -11.44 3.63 -10.73
C TYR A 136 -11.30 4.41 -9.42
N VAL A 137 -10.29 5.25 -9.28
CA VAL A 137 -10.18 6.20 -8.15
C VAL A 137 -11.41 7.12 -8.07
N LYS A 138 -11.94 7.57 -9.21
CA LYS A 138 -13.17 8.39 -9.26
C LYS A 138 -14.39 7.71 -8.64
N ARG A 139 -14.43 6.38 -8.62
CA ARG A 139 -15.55 5.58 -8.11
C ARG A 139 -15.53 5.40 -6.58
N SER A 140 -14.43 5.78 -5.92
CA SER A 140 -14.29 5.63 -4.47
C SER A 140 -14.37 6.97 -3.74
N ASP A 141 -15.47 7.18 -3.02
CA ASP A 141 -15.60 8.32 -2.11
C ASP A 141 -14.74 8.13 -0.85
N ALA A 142 -14.43 6.88 -0.49
CA ALA A 142 -13.54 6.56 0.62
C ALA A 142 -12.12 7.09 0.38
N ILE A 143 -11.56 6.91 -0.82
CA ILE A 143 -10.23 7.45 -1.18
C ILE A 143 -10.23 8.98 -1.08
N LYS A 144 -11.27 9.65 -1.57
CA LYS A 144 -11.41 11.12 -1.49
C LYS A 144 -11.45 11.59 -0.03
N ALA A 145 -12.28 10.96 0.79
CA ALA A 145 -12.41 11.30 2.20
C ALA A 145 -11.10 11.10 2.97
N MET A 146 -10.41 9.98 2.77
CA MET A 146 -9.12 9.71 3.39
C MET A 146 -8.05 10.74 3.00
N ASN A 147 -8.06 11.26 1.77
CA ASN A 147 -7.07 12.23 1.34
C ASN A 147 -7.38 13.67 1.80
N ASN A 148 -8.62 14.00 2.12
CA ASN A 148 -8.94 15.29 2.72
C ASN A 148 -8.34 15.43 4.14
N THR A 149 -8.30 14.36 4.92
CA THR A 149 -7.73 14.39 6.28
C THR A 149 -6.26 14.79 6.32
N ILE A 150 -5.46 14.44 5.30
CA ILE A 150 -4.06 14.87 5.26
C ILE A 150 -3.91 16.36 4.97
N LEU A 151 -4.79 16.91 4.13
CA LEU A 151 -4.79 18.35 3.85
C LEU A 151 -5.19 19.15 5.08
N ASP A 152 -6.16 18.67 5.87
CA ASP A 152 -6.54 19.29 7.14
C ASP A 152 -5.38 19.26 8.14
N SER A 153 -4.71 18.12 8.30
CA SER A 153 -3.56 17.98 9.19
C SER A 153 -2.40 18.87 8.76
N LEU A 154 -2.11 18.94 7.46
CA LEU A 154 -1.05 19.78 6.91
C LEU A 154 -1.40 21.27 7.09
N GLY A 155 -2.66 21.66 6.84
CA GLY A 155 -3.14 23.00 7.07
C GLY A 155 -2.94 23.47 8.51
N GLU A 156 -3.21 22.62 9.49
CA GLU A 156 -2.97 22.93 10.90
C GLU A 156 -1.48 23.09 11.24
N ILE A 157 -0.61 22.26 10.67
CA ILE A 157 0.84 22.39 10.84
C ILE A 157 1.34 23.72 10.25
N LEU A 158 0.89 24.06 9.04
CA LEU A 158 1.27 25.31 8.36
C LEU A 158 0.77 26.52 9.13
N ARG A 159 -0.48 26.52 9.61
CA ARG A 159 -1.03 27.60 10.43
C ARG A 159 -0.19 27.84 11.69
N ARG A 160 0.14 26.80 12.46
CA ARG A 160 1.02 26.92 13.65
C ARG A 160 2.39 27.47 13.29
N GLY A 161 2.98 27.00 12.18
CA GLY A 161 4.28 27.51 11.75
C GLY A 161 4.27 28.99 11.33
N CYS A 162 3.17 29.46 10.74
CA CYS A 162 2.96 30.88 10.47
C CYS A 162 2.83 31.70 11.77
N GLU A 163 2.06 31.21 12.74
CA GLU A 163 1.88 31.88 14.04
C GLU A 163 3.18 31.98 14.85
N GLU A 164 4.04 30.95 14.76
CA GLU A 164 5.37 30.90 15.34
C GLU A 164 6.42 31.73 14.56
N GLY A 165 6.06 32.23 13.36
CA GLY A 165 6.97 32.99 12.49
C GLY A 165 8.06 32.14 11.82
N VAL A 166 7.93 30.81 11.81
CA VAL A 166 8.89 29.90 11.16
C VAL A 166 8.51 29.55 9.72
N PHE A 167 7.24 29.76 9.36
CA PHE A 167 6.75 29.60 7.99
C PHE A 167 6.17 30.90 7.44
N ARG A 168 6.29 31.10 6.13
CA ARG A 168 5.65 32.20 5.41
C ARG A 168 4.12 32.07 5.39
N THR A 169 3.40 33.15 5.18
CA THR A 169 1.94 33.22 5.38
C THR A 169 1.10 32.85 4.16
N ASP A 170 1.71 32.68 2.99
CA ASP A 170 1.04 32.46 1.69
C ASP A 170 1.06 30.99 1.24
N LEU A 171 1.03 30.05 2.18
CA LEU A 171 1.11 28.63 1.91
C LEU A 171 -0.28 27.99 1.77
N ASP A 172 -0.51 27.30 0.65
CA ASP A 172 -1.67 26.43 0.46
C ASP A 172 -1.31 24.98 0.83
N PRO A 173 -2.08 24.29 1.69
CA PRO A 173 -1.81 22.91 2.07
C PRO A 173 -1.77 21.94 0.89
N LEU A 174 -2.58 22.16 -0.16
CA LEU A 174 -2.60 21.32 -1.37
C LEU A 174 -1.30 21.48 -2.15
N ASP A 175 -0.79 22.71 -2.30
CA ASP A 175 0.46 22.98 -3.01
C ASP A 175 1.65 22.36 -2.27
N VAL A 176 1.68 22.47 -0.94
CA VAL A 176 2.72 21.84 -0.11
C VAL A 176 2.64 20.31 -0.20
N HIS A 177 1.43 19.73 -0.17
CA HIS A 177 1.26 18.29 -0.35
C HIS A 177 1.72 17.84 -1.75
N LEU A 178 1.37 18.62 -2.79
CA LEU A 178 1.82 18.35 -4.17
C LEU A 178 3.36 18.39 -4.27
N LEU A 179 4.01 19.38 -3.65
CA LEU A 179 5.46 19.51 -3.64
C LEU A 179 6.13 18.28 -3.00
N ILE A 180 5.68 17.88 -1.80
CA ILE A 180 6.20 16.70 -1.10
C ILE A 180 6.00 15.43 -1.94
N SER A 181 4.79 15.23 -2.44
CA SER A 181 4.42 14.04 -3.22
C SER A 181 5.17 13.98 -4.54
N SER A 182 5.35 15.11 -5.23
CA SER A 182 6.05 15.16 -6.52
C SER A 182 7.48 14.63 -6.42
N PHE A 183 8.24 15.06 -5.45
CA PHE A 183 9.61 14.58 -5.27
C PHE A 183 9.66 13.09 -4.87
N CYS A 184 8.87 12.72 -3.87
CA CYS A 184 8.90 11.36 -3.34
C CYS A 184 8.37 10.33 -4.35
N PHE A 185 7.27 10.67 -5.03
CA PHE A 185 6.65 9.79 -6.01
C PHE A 185 7.49 9.65 -7.28
N TYR A 186 7.96 10.78 -7.86
CA TYR A 186 8.74 10.77 -9.09
C TYR A 186 9.97 9.87 -8.99
N ARG A 187 10.68 9.95 -7.88
CA ARG A 187 11.88 9.14 -7.63
C ARG A 187 11.62 7.64 -7.77
N VAL A 188 10.44 7.17 -7.33
CA VAL A 188 10.07 5.75 -7.37
C VAL A 188 9.40 5.37 -8.68
N SER A 189 8.46 6.20 -9.18
CA SER A 189 7.73 5.93 -10.41
C SER A 189 8.62 5.90 -11.64
N ASN A 190 9.67 6.73 -11.66
CA ASN A 190 10.60 6.86 -12.78
C ASN A 190 11.96 6.17 -12.54
N ARG A 191 12.11 5.40 -11.46
CA ARG A 191 13.41 4.83 -11.06
C ARG A 191 14.10 4.01 -12.15
N HIS A 192 13.35 3.28 -12.97
CA HIS A 192 13.91 2.44 -14.02
C HIS A 192 14.42 3.27 -15.20
N THR A 193 13.58 4.16 -15.72
CA THR A 193 13.95 5.01 -16.87
C THR A 193 15.01 6.03 -16.49
N PHE A 194 14.87 6.68 -15.34
CA PHE A 194 15.86 7.63 -14.84
C PHE A 194 17.19 6.94 -14.53
N GLY A 195 17.14 5.78 -13.86
CA GLY A 195 18.33 4.99 -13.55
C GLY A 195 19.08 4.56 -14.79
N GLU A 196 18.38 4.09 -15.82
CA GLU A 196 18.98 3.68 -17.09
C GLU A 196 19.57 4.85 -17.88
N ILE A 197 18.83 5.96 -17.99
CA ILE A 197 19.29 7.13 -18.74
C ILE A 197 20.52 7.78 -18.11
N PHE A 198 20.55 7.90 -16.79
CA PHE A 198 21.62 8.59 -16.06
C PHE A 198 22.64 7.66 -15.43
N GLN A 199 22.56 6.35 -15.68
CA GLN A 199 23.44 5.30 -15.16
C GLN A 199 23.60 5.39 -13.62
N ILE A 200 22.45 5.57 -12.92
CA ILE A 200 22.39 5.71 -11.47
C ILE A 200 21.49 4.65 -10.85
N ASP A 201 21.98 3.99 -9.81
CA ASP A 201 21.18 3.04 -9.01
C ASP A 201 20.40 3.81 -7.92
N LEU A 202 19.18 4.26 -8.23
CA LEU A 202 18.33 4.99 -7.28
C LEU A 202 18.00 4.20 -5.99
N PRO A 203 17.86 2.87 -5.99
CA PRO A 203 17.79 2.03 -4.79
C PRO A 203 19.03 2.01 -3.89
N ASP A 204 20.21 2.40 -4.36
CA ASP A 204 21.41 2.45 -3.52
C ASP A 204 21.20 3.30 -2.27
N GLU A 205 21.61 2.79 -1.11
CA GLU A 205 21.31 3.39 0.19
C GLU A 205 21.96 4.78 0.36
N SER A 206 23.15 5.00 -0.17
CA SER A 206 23.82 6.30 -0.10
C SER A 206 23.10 7.35 -0.94
N ILE A 207 22.59 6.94 -2.11
CA ILE A 207 21.79 7.79 -2.99
C ILE A 207 20.43 8.09 -2.35
N LYS A 208 19.81 7.10 -1.73
CA LYS A 208 18.54 7.28 -0.99
C LYS A 208 18.69 8.33 0.12
N GLN A 209 19.69 8.18 0.97
CA GLN A 209 19.94 9.10 2.08
C GLN A 209 20.19 10.52 1.58
N ARG A 210 21.02 10.68 0.53
CA ARG A 210 21.26 11.98 -0.10
C ARG A 210 19.99 12.61 -0.66
N HIS A 211 19.17 11.84 -1.39
CA HIS A 211 17.92 12.36 -1.96
C HIS A 211 16.88 12.68 -0.86
N ARG A 212 16.79 11.85 0.17
CA ARG A 212 15.91 12.08 1.31
C ARG A 212 16.24 13.41 2.01
N ALA A 213 17.53 13.65 2.28
CA ALA A 213 17.99 14.89 2.87
C ALA A 213 17.73 16.10 1.96
N MET A 214 18.06 15.98 0.67
CA MET A 214 17.84 17.02 -0.33
C MET A 214 16.36 17.41 -0.44
N ILE A 215 15.47 16.44 -0.51
CA ILE A 215 14.02 16.68 -0.63
C ILE A 215 13.50 17.37 0.64
N CYS A 216 13.89 16.86 1.80
CA CYS A 216 13.49 17.44 3.08
C CYS A 216 13.96 18.91 3.20
N GLU A 217 15.21 19.17 2.87
CA GLU A 217 15.75 20.54 2.88
C GLU A 217 15.03 21.45 1.87
N SER A 218 14.77 20.94 0.65
CA SER A 218 14.08 21.73 -0.38
C SER A 218 12.67 22.12 0.05
N VAL A 219 11.90 21.20 0.64
CA VAL A 219 10.56 21.47 1.15
C VAL A 219 10.63 22.49 2.29
N LEU A 220 11.50 22.28 3.28
CA LEU A 220 11.61 23.18 4.43
C LEU A 220 12.04 24.61 4.00
N ARG A 221 12.98 24.75 3.06
CA ARG A 221 13.37 26.06 2.54
C ARG A 221 12.24 26.75 1.79
N TYR A 222 11.39 26.01 1.08
CA TYR A 222 10.22 26.58 0.41
C TYR A 222 9.21 27.16 1.41
N LEU A 223 9.09 26.55 2.60
CA LEU A 223 8.15 26.95 3.64
C LEU A 223 8.67 28.10 4.53
N GLN A 224 9.97 28.33 4.59
CA GLN A 224 10.58 29.32 5.48
C GLN A 224 10.09 30.75 5.19
N ALA A 225 9.95 31.55 6.30
CA ALA A 225 9.60 32.96 6.27
C ALA A 225 10.72 33.84 5.73
#